data_c990bbe780068426fc851d570a17d7f1
#
_entry.id   c990bbe780068426fc851d570a17d7f1
#
_cell.length_a   1.000
_cell.length_b   1.000
_cell.length_c   1.000
_cell.angle_alpha   90.00
_cell.angle_beta   90.00
_cell.angle_gamma   90.00
#
_symmetry.space_group_name_H-M   'P 1'
#
loop_
_entity.id
_entity.type
_entity.pdbx_description
1 polymer ?
#
loop_
_entity_poly.entity_id
_entity_poly.type
_entity_poly.pdbx_seq_one_letter_code
_entity_poly.pdbx_strand_id
1 'polypeptide(L)'
;DFQIEFIKNVIDPSTITFVIQTKYLYQIVSNDNGIDVDRMDYIMRDTKMTGLNYGVEHMRIMDNTVVEDNELKYDAKCKIPIESFFTTRYILYKEICYHKTVVSIEHHIKDILKEIDEQFSITKCVREEDWEQYISLTDNIISYIDFIPDKKLTRAKEILNDISERNILKLVGEIISDKELDIVSPNKNIVIIKTKIKYHNKELPKFVNDKKVKTLLNENVLRPVEHITKIMCKYTDNEEANALFESYL
;
A
#
# COMPACT_ATOMS: atom_id res chain seq x y z
N ASP A 1 -22.89 12.14 17.65
CA ASP A 1 -22.77 13.48 17.08
C ASP A 1 -22.75 13.37 15.55
N PHE A 2 -23.67 14.06 14.88
CA PHE A 2 -23.86 14.02 13.42
C PHE A 2 -22.55 14.32 12.65
N GLN A 3 -21.73 15.23 13.14
CA GLN A 3 -20.46 15.60 12.49
C GLN A 3 -19.44 14.46 12.53
N ILE A 4 -19.36 13.75 13.64
CA ILE A 4 -18.44 12.60 13.77
C ILE A 4 -18.90 11.47 12.85
N GLU A 5 -20.18 11.20 12.79
CA GLU A 5 -20.74 10.20 11.88
C GLU A 5 -20.52 10.57 10.41
N PHE A 6 -20.73 11.84 10.05
CA PHE A 6 -20.42 12.34 8.73
C PHE A 6 -18.95 12.12 8.37
N ILE A 7 -17.99 12.48 9.26
CA ILE A 7 -16.56 12.30 9.05
C ILE A 7 -16.21 10.82 8.84
N LYS A 8 -16.74 9.93 9.71
CA LYS A 8 -16.54 8.48 9.57
C LYS A 8 -17.01 7.96 8.22
N ASN A 9 -18.18 8.40 7.79
CA ASN A 9 -18.77 8.01 6.52
C ASN A 9 -18.00 8.55 5.30
N VAL A 10 -17.38 9.72 5.42
CA VAL A 10 -16.54 10.29 4.38
C VAL A 10 -15.24 9.49 4.23
N ILE A 11 -14.67 8.99 5.33
CA ILE A 11 -13.46 8.16 5.35
C ILE A 11 -13.77 6.75 4.82
N ASP A 12 -14.87 6.15 5.29
CA ASP A 12 -15.31 4.83 4.85
C ASP A 12 -16.78 4.85 4.37
N PRO A 13 -17.00 5.15 3.08
CA PRO A 13 -18.36 5.18 2.51
C PRO A 13 -19.08 3.82 2.50
N SER A 14 -18.38 2.71 2.72
CA SER A 14 -18.98 1.36 2.71
C SER A 14 -19.99 1.16 3.85
N THR A 15 -19.91 1.98 4.90
CA THR A 15 -20.80 1.95 6.05
C THR A 15 -22.12 2.69 5.84
N ILE A 16 -22.27 3.39 4.70
CA ILE A 16 -23.44 4.24 4.45
C ILE A 16 -24.61 3.41 3.93
N THR A 17 -25.69 3.42 4.69
CA THR A 17 -26.94 2.70 4.37
C THR A 17 -27.99 3.53 3.65
N PHE A 18 -27.76 4.83 3.41
CA PHE A 18 -28.74 5.76 2.86
C PHE A 18 -28.41 6.20 1.43
N VAL A 19 -29.47 6.53 0.65
CA VAL A 19 -29.35 7.20 -0.65
C VAL A 19 -28.81 8.59 -0.39
N ILE A 20 -27.52 8.80 -0.70
CA ILE A 20 -26.83 10.03 -0.38
C ILE A 20 -27.12 11.04 -1.48
N GLN A 21 -27.81 12.11 -1.13
CA GLN A 21 -28.05 13.25 -2.03
C GLN A 21 -26.75 14.02 -2.35
N THR A 22 -25.61 13.65 -1.74
CA THR A 22 -24.32 14.35 -1.82
C THR A 22 -23.17 13.38 -2.03
N LYS A 23 -23.35 12.36 -2.89
CA LYS A 23 -22.32 11.32 -3.16
C LYS A 23 -20.97 11.93 -3.53
N TYR A 24 -20.96 13.00 -4.31
CA TYR A 24 -19.73 13.70 -4.72
C TYR A 24 -18.86 14.18 -3.54
N LEU A 25 -19.46 14.54 -2.39
CA LEU A 25 -18.67 14.96 -1.21
C LEU A 25 -17.82 13.80 -0.66
N TYR A 26 -18.38 12.60 -0.64
CA TYR A 26 -17.63 11.42 -0.23
C TYR A 26 -16.56 11.05 -1.25
N GLN A 27 -16.85 11.23 -2.53
CA GLN A 27 -15.89 10.96 -3.60
C GLN A 27 -14.67 11.89 -3.58
N ILE A 28 -14.76 13.07 -2.96
CA ILE A 28 -13.61 13.95 -2.77
C ILE A 28 -12.55 13.27 -1.90
N VAL A 29 -12.96 12.59 -0.83
CA VAL A 29 -12.05 12.00 0.17
C VAL A 29 -11.81 10.52 -0.07
N SER A 30 -12.84 9.77 -0.47
CA SER A 30 -12.74 8.33 -0.74
C SER A 30 -13.55 7.97 -1.99
N ASN A 31 -12.89 7.96 -3.14
CA ASN A 31 -13.53 7.69 -4.41
C ASN A 31 -13.31 6.24 -4.84
N ASP A 32 -14.39 5.54 -5.21
CA ASP A 32 -14.33 4.16 -5.71
C ASP A 32 -13.52 4.02 -7.00
N ASN A 33 -13.40 5.10 -7.80
CA ASN A 33 -12.53 5.10 -8.96
C ASN A 33 -11.04 5.35 -8.64
N GLY A 34 -10.71 5.65 -7.39
CA GLY A 34 -9.34 5.85 -6.93
C GLY A 34 -8.73 7.21 -7.19
N ILE A 35 -9.53 8.20 -7.60
CA ILE A 35 -9.07 9.58 -7.77
C ILE A 35 -9.72 10.42 -6.67
N ASP A 36 -9.00 10.68 -5.61
CA ASP A 36 -9.40 11.46 -4.45
C ASP A 36 -8.23 12.30 -3.94
N VAL A 37 -8.53 13.22 -3.03
CA VAL A 37 -7.53 14.18 -2.52
C VAL A 37 -6.43 13.50 -1.70
N ASP A 38 -6.74 12.43 -0.98
CA ASP A 38 -5.76 11.66 -0.21
C ASP A 38 -4.71 11.05 -1.14
N ARG A 39 -5.15 10.37 -2.20
CA ARG A 39 -4.24 9.78 -3.18
C ARG A 39 -3.47 10.84 -3.97
N MET A 40 -4.10 11.95 -4.31
CA MET A 40 -3.41 13.07 -4.97
C MET A 40 -2.29 13.63 -4.09
N ASP A 41 -2.56 13.82 -2.79
CA ASP A 41 -1.55 14.32 -1.85
C ASP A 41 -0.38 13.35 -1.72
N TYR A 42 -0.63 12.09 -1.32
CA TYR A 42 0.49 11.21 -1.03
C TYR A 42 1.30 10.84 -2.28
N ILE A 43 0.67 10.64 -3.45
CA ILE A 43 1.42 10.33 -4.68
C ILE A 43 2.35 11.49 -5.04
N MET A 44 1.86 12.72 -4.95
CA MET A 44 2.67 13.91 -5.24
C MET A 44 3.80 14.09 -4.21
N ARG A 45 3.50 13.98 -2.93
CA ARG A 45 4.45 14.14 -1.84
C ARG A 45 5.51 13.05 -1.85
N ASP A 46 5.09 11.79 -1.95
CA ASP A 46 5.99 10.65 -1.84
C ASP A 46 6.88 10.51 -3.07
N THR A 47 6.39 10.78 -4.27
CA THR A 47 7.25 10.84 -5.47
C THR A 47 8.30 11.93 -5.36
N LYS A 48 7.95 13.09 -4.84
CA LYS A 48 8.91 14.18 -4.60
C LYS A 48 9.95 13.82 -3.54
N MET A 49 9.51 13.24 -2.43
CA MET A 49 10.40 12.89 -1.30
C MET A 49 11.34 11.72 -1.63
N THR A 50 10.91 10.80 -2.48
CA THR A 50 11.73 9.65 -2.91
C THR A 50 12.60 9.93 -4.13
N GLY A 51 12.49 11.12 -4.73
CA GLY A 51 13.25 11.51 -5.92
C GLY A 51 12.77 10.85 -7.22
N LEU A 52 11.58 10.25 -7.23
CA LEU A 52 10.95 9.76 -8.45
C LEU A 52 10.47 10.94 -9.29
N ASN A 53 11.04 11.10 -10.49
CA ASN A 53 10.71 12.20 -11.40
C ASN A 53 9.47 11.91 -12.25
N TYR A 54 8.38 11.47 -11.61
CA TYR A 54 7.10 11.27 -12.26
C TYR A 54 6.16 12.43 -11.92
N GLY A 55 5.76 13.18 -12.92
CA GLY A 55 4.85 14.31 -12.77
C GLY A 55 3.39 13.88 -12.87
N VAL A 56 2.57 14.30 -11.91
CA VAL A 56 1.11 14.19 -11.98
C VAL A 56 0.53 15.59 -12.13
N GLU A 57 -0.25 15.83 -13.18
CA GLU A 57 -0.96 17.10 -13.40
C GLU A 57 -2.24 17.16 -12.54
N HIS A 58 -2.10 17.04 -11.20
CA HIS A 58 -3.22 16.98 -10.26
C HIS A 58 -4.12 18.23 -10.34
N MET A 59 -3.53 19.44 -10.46
CA MET A 59 -4.30 20.68 -10.62
C MET A 59 -5.17 20.62 -11.88
N ARG A 60 -4.63 20.11 -12.99
CA ARG A 60 -5.41 19.99 -14.22
C ARG A 60 -6.57 19.01 -14.06
N ILE A 61 -6.42 17.93 -13.29
CA ILE A 61 -7.51 17.01 -12.97
C ILE A 61 -8.55 17.74 -12.11
N MET A 62 -8.13 18.42 -11.05
CA MET A 62 -9.02 19.14 -10.14
C MET A 62 -9.81 20.26 -10.85
N ASP A 63 -9.13 21.10 -11.63
CA ASP A 63 -9.74 22.25 -12.35
C ASP A 63 -10.76 21.80 -13.42
N ASN A 64 -10.70 20.53 -13.83
CA ASN A 64 -11.57 19.96 -14.85
C ASN A 64 -12.43 18.81 -14.32
N THR A 65 -12.64 18.78 -13.00
CA THR A 65 -13.60 17.93 -12.34
C THR A 65 -14.93 18.67 -12.19
N VAL A 66 -16.03 18.02 -12.53
CA VAL A 66 -17.37 18.57 -12.44
C VAL A 66 -18.28 17.65 -11.63
N VAL A 67 -19.30 18.20 -11.00
CA VAL A 67 -20.38 17.43 -10.36
C VAL A 67 -21.55 17.32 -11.35
N GLU A 68 -21.84 16.12 -11.77
CA GLU A 68 -22.99 15.82 -12.63
C GLU A 68 -23.66 14.53 -12.16
N ASP A 69 -24.98 14.50 -12.06
CA ASP A 69 -25.77 13.38 -11.51
C ASP A 69 -25.34 13.00 -10.09
N ASN A 70 -24.97 13.98 -9.27
CA ASN A 70 -24.50 13.78 -7.89
C ASN A 70 -23.19 12.96 -7.77
N GLU A 71 -22.39 12.92 -8.84
CA GLU A 71 -21.10 12.24 -8.89
C GLU A 71 -20.01 13.15 -9.45
N LEU A 72 -18.75 12.87 -9.07
CA LEU A 72 -17.59 13.50 -9.68
C LEU A 72 -17.33 12.87 -11.06
N LYS A 73 -17.30 13.73 -12.07
CA LYS A 73 -16.93 13.36 -13.44
C LYS A 73 -15.80 14.25 -13.92
N TYR A 74 -15.04 13.82 -14.89
CA TYR A 74 -13.85 14.49 -15.40
C TYR A 74 -14.06 14.91 -16.85
N ASP A 75 -13.54 16.07 -17.24
CA ASP A 75 -13.52 16.44 -18.67
C ASP A 75 -12.65 15.45 -19.45
N ALA A 76 -13.05 15.10 -20.65
CA ALA A 76 -12.34 14.14 -21.52
C ALA A 76 -10.85 14.49 -21.77
N LYS A 77 -10.48 15.79 -21.70
CA LYS A 77 -9.09 16.24 -21.79
C LYS A 77 -8.20 15.78 -20.61
N CYS A 78 -8.80 15.30 -19.52
CA CYS A 78 -8.08 14.76 -18.36
C CYS A 78 -7.73 13.27 -18.49
N LYS A 79 -8.06 12.59 -19.59
CA LYS A 79 -7.76 11.15 -19.77
C LYS A 79 -6.27 10.86 -19.60
N ILE A 80 -5.39 11.60 -20.28
CA ILE A 80 -3.93 11.42 -20.17
C ILE A 80 -3.41 11.75 -18.76
N PRO A 81 -3.77 12.90 -18.14
CA PRO A 81 -3.43 13.18 -16.74
C PRO A 81 -3.87 12.09 -15.76
N ILE A 82 -5.07 11.55 -15.93
CA ILE A 82 -5.59 10.47 -15.08
C ILE A 82 -4.83 9.16 -15.29
N GLU A 83 -4.51 8.81 -16.52
CA GLU A 83 -3.68 7.64 -16.83
C GLU A 83 -2.28 7.79 -16.23
N SER A 84 -1.67 8.97 -16.37
CA SER A 84 -0.39 9.30 -15.73
C SER A 84 -0.46 9.19 -14.21
N PHE A 85 -1.55 9.61 -13.59
CA PHE A 85 -1.78 9.50 -12.15
C PHE A 85 -1.76 8.04 -11.68
N PHE A 86 -2.48 7.14 -12.35
CA PHE A 86 -2.49 5.72 -12.01
C PHE A 86 -1.14 5.05 -12.29
N THR A 87 -0.48 5.42 -13.38
CA THR A 87 0.85 4.91 -13.73
C THR A 87 1.88 5.32 -12.67
N THR A 88 1.88 6.58 -12.25
CA THR A 88 2.78 7.08 -11.21
C THR A 88 2.54 6.37 -9.88
N ARG A 89 1.28 6.16 -9.50
CA ARG A 89 0.94 5.38 -8.31
C ARG A 89 1.48 3.94 -8.40
N TYR A 90 1.28 3.29 -9.54
CA TYR A 90 1.79 1.93 -9.76
C TYR A 90 3.31 1.87 -9.59
N ILE A 91 4.04 2.80 -10.20
CA ILE A 91 5.51 2.87 -10.11
C ILE A 91 5.96 3.14 -8.68
N LEU A 92 5.31 4.07 -7.96
CA LEU A 92 5.58 4.35 -6.55
C LEU A 92 5.48 3.08 -5.70
N TYR A 93 4.40 2.31 -5.87
CA TYR A 93 4.24 1.06 -5.13
C TYR A 93 5.29 0.01 -5.52
N LYS A 94 5.53 -0.17 -6.82
CA LYS A 94 6.44 -1.21 -7.32
C LYS A 94 7.90 -0.94 -6.97
N GLU A 95 8.36 0.30 -7.21
CA GLU A 95 9.78 0.65 -7.08
C GLU A 95 10.17 1.10 -5.66
N ILE A 96 9.21 1.59 -4.86
CA ILE A 96 9.49 2.09 -3.51
C ILE A 96 8.83 1.20 -2.46
N CYS A 97 7.48 1.18 -2.38
CA CYS A 97 6.79 0.53 -1.27
C CYS A 97 7.05 -0.98 -1.22
N TYR A 98 7.12 -1.63 -2.37
CA TYR A 98 7.37 -3.09 -2.46
C TYR A 98 8.79 -3.43 -2.95
N HIS A 99 9.71 -2.46 -2.86
CA HIS A 99 11.11 -2.75 -3.14
C HIS A 99 11.63 -3.86 -2.20
N LYS A 100 12.47 -4.75 -2.75
CA LYS A 100 12.99 -5.91 -2.01
C LYS A 100 13.58 -5.58 -0.63
N THR A 101 14.27 -4.46 -0.50
CA THR A 101 14.85 -4.01 0.78
C THR A 101 13.77 -3.58 1.76
N VAL A 102 12.74 -2.85 1.29
CA VAL A 102 11.64 -2.37 2.12
C VAL A 102 10.86 -3.56 2.68
N VAL A 103 10.43 -4.49 1.83
CA VAL A 103 9.67 -5.67 2.29
C VAL A 103 10.48 -6.60 3.20
N SER A 104 11.82 -6.65 3.01
CA SER A 104 12.71 -7.35 3.92
C SER A 104 12.75 -6.70 5.30
N ILE A 105 12.89 -5.37 5.37
CA ILE A 105 12.89 -4.63 6.64
C ILE A 105 11.53 -4.73 7.33
N GLU A 106 10.42 -4.60 6.58
CA GLU A 106 9.06 -4.81 7.12
C GLU A 106 8.89 -6.19 7.76
N HIS A 107 9.47 -7.23 7.15
CA HIS A 107 9.44 -8.58 7.73
C HIS A 107 10.16 -8.62 9.08
N HIS A 108 11.35 -8.01 9.18
CA HIS A 108 12.10 -7.92 10.44
C HIS A 108 11.35 -7.08 11.49
N ILE A 109 10.72 -5.96 11.09
CA ILE A 109 9.90 -5.13 11.99
C ILE A 109 8.71 -5.93 12.53
N LYS A 110 8.04 -6.72 11.68
CA LYS A 110 6.95 -7.62 12.13
C LYS A 110 7.43 -8.61 13.18
N ASP A 111 8.63 -9.14 13.04
CA ASP A 111 9.19 -10.06 14.02
C ASP A 111 9.57 -9.31 15.32
N ILE A 112 10.15 -8.12 15.24
CA ILE A 112 10.36 -7.26 16.41
C ILE A 112 9.03 -7.02 17.16
N LEU A 113 7.97 -6.62 16.45
CA LEU A 113 6.67 -6.33 17.06
C LEU A 113 6.07 -7.56 17.77
N LYS A 114 6.28 -8.77 17.23
CA LYS A 114 5.87 -10.01 17.90
C LYS A 114 6.67 -10.27 19.19
N GLU A 115 7.98 -10.06 19.15
CA GLU A 115 8.86 -10.27 20.31
C GLU A 115 8.57 -9.31 21.46
N ILE A 116 8.12 -8.08 21.14
CA ILE A 116 7.81 -7.06 22.14
C ILE A 116 6.32 -7.00 22.55
N ASP A 117 5.46 -7.79 21.92
CA ASP A 117 4.00 -7.71 22.08
C ASP A 117 3.59 -7.88 23.56
N GLU A 118 4.21 -8.84 24.28
CA GLU A 118 3.90 -9.08 25.69
C GLU A 118 4.22 -7.87 26.58
N GLN A 119 5.39 -7.21 26.36
CA GLN A 119 5.88 -6.09 27.16
C GLN A 119 5.10 -4.80 26.91
N PHE A 120 4.70 -4.56 25.68
CA PHE A 120 4.01 -3.34 25.27
C PHE A 120 2.50 -3.52 25.12
N SER A 121 2.00 -4.75 25.31
CA SER A 121 0.58 -5.09 25.21
C SER A 121 -0.08 -4.66 23.91
N ILE A 122 0.66 -4.72 22.78
CA ILE A 122 0.21 -4.23 21.46
C ILE A 122 -1.08 -4.94 21.02
N THR A 123 -1.05 -6.27 20.98
CA THR A 123 -2.22 -7.07 20.60
C THR A 123 -3.35 -6.95 21.63
N LYS A 124 -3.00 -6.82 22.90
CA LYS A 124 -3.97 -6.70 24.00
C LYS A 124 -4.76 -5.41 23.91
N CYS A 125 -4.11 -4.25 23.74
CA CYS A 125 -4.80 -2.97 23.66
C CYS A 125 -5.79 -2.90 22.48
N VAL A 126 -5.47 -3.54 21.36
CA VAL A 126 -6.39 -3.62 20.22
C VAL A 126 -7.61 -4.51 20.52
N ARG A 127 -7.41 -5.66 21.16
CA ARG A 127 -8.48 -6.59 21.50
C ARG A 127 -9.44 -6.06 22.58
N GLU A 128 -8.90 -5.31 23.54
CA GLU A 128 -9.65 -4.74 24.66
C GLU A 128 -10.16 -3.34 24.37
N GLU A 129 -9.92 -2.83 23.15
CA GLU A 129 -10.31 -1.48 22.70
C GLU A 129 -9.77 -0.38 23.60
N ASP A 130 -8.56 -0.58 24.18
CA ASP A 130 -7.82 0.43 24.94
C ASP A 130 -7.20 1.46 24.00
N TRP A 131 -8.01 2.41 23.56
CA TRP A 131 -7.59 3.42 22.60
C TRP A 131 -6.58 4.42 23.15
N GLU A 132 -6.54 4.65 24.45
CA GLU A 132 -5.53 5.53 25.08
C GLU A 132 -4.13 4.90 24.95
N GLN A 133 -4.00 3.61 25.27
CA GLN A 133 -2.76 2.89 25.08
C GLN A 133 -2.42 2.76 23.60
N TYR A 134 -3.40 2.44 22.75
CA TYR A 134 -3.18 2.29 21.31
C TYR A 134 -2.60 3.56 20.67
N ILE A 135 -3.14 4.74 20.99
CA ILE A 135 -2.64 6.03 20.47
C ILE A 135 -1.21 6.31 20.92
N SER A 136 -0.79 5.81 22.08
CA SER A 136 0.57 5.96 22.59
C SER A 136 1.61 5.09 21.86
N LEU A 137 1.18 4.02 21.18
CA LEU A 137 2.04 3.15 20.39
C LEU A 137 2.38 3.82 19.05
N THR A 138 3.46 4.56 19.03
CA THR A 138 4.00 5.23 17.84
C THR A 138 5.24 4.50 17.32
N ASP A 139 5.72 4.88 16.13
CA ASP A 139 6.95 4.34 15.53
C ASP A 139 8.17 4.42 16.42
N ASN A 140 8.15 5.35 17.40
CA ASN A 140 9.22 5.51 18.38
C ASN A 140 9.46 4.26 19.25
N ILE A 141 8.47 3.36 19.38
CA ILE A 141 8.61 2.12 20.13
C ILE A 141 9.84 1.32 19.67
N ILE A 142 10.08 1.27 18.36
CA ILE A 142 11.25 0.57 17.78
C ILE A 142 12.55 1.22 18.22
N SER A 143 12.60 2.57 18.24
CA SER A 143 13.80 3.32 18.63
C SER A 143 14.13 3.21 20.13
N TYR A 144 13.13 2.96 20.97
CA TYR A 144 13.33 2.85 22.42
C TYR A 144 13.74 1.45 22.89
N ILE A 145 13.58 0.41 22.07
CA ILE A 145 13.90 -0.98 22.46
C ILE A 145 15.34 -1.10 23.00
N ASP A 146 16.32 -0.44 22.38
CA ASP A 146 17.72 -0.54 22.78
C ASP A 146 17.98 0.04 24.17
N PHE A 147 17.20 1.02 24.59
CA PHE A 147 17.38 1.71 25.87
C PHE A 147 16.72 0.98 27.05
N ILE A 148 15.85 -0.01 26.79
CA ILE A 148 15.15 -0.75 27.84
C ILE A 148 16.04 -1.91 28.31
N PRO A 149 16.49 -1.95 29.59
CA PRO A 149 17.38 -2.99 30.08
C PRO A 149 16.64 -4.27 30.46
N ASP A 150 15.79 -4.78 29.59
CA ASP A 150 15.03 -6.03 29.80
C ASP A 150 15.62 -7.16 28.96
N LYS A 151 15.94 -8.29 29.62
CA LYS A 151 16.43 -9.50 28.96
C LYS A 151 15.40 -10.13 28.02
N LYS A 152 14.12 -9.91 28.26
CA LYS A 152 13.05 -10.37 27.38
C LYS A 152 13.11 -9.72 25.99
N LEU A 153 13.72 -8.53 25.88
CA LEU A 153 13.89 -7.82 24.62
C LEU A 153 15.17 -8.19 23.85
N THR A 154 15.97 -9.15 24.36
CA THR A 154 17.24 -9.52 23.71
C THR A 154 17.05 -9.90 22.25
N ARG A 155 16.03 -10.70 21.95
CA ARG A 155 15.76 -11.12 20.56
C ARG A 155 15.34 -9.94 19.66
N ALA A 156 14.50 -9.06 20.16
CA ALA A 156 14.11 -7.84 19.42
C ALA A 156 15.33 -6.96 19.12
N LYS A 157 16.26 -6.79 20.08
CA LYS A 157 17.51 -6.04 19.92
C LYS A 157 18.44 -6.68 18.89
N GLU A 158 18.54 -8.01 18.86
CA GLU A 158 19.32 -8.72 17.84
C GLU A 158 18.78 -8.46 16.43
N ILE A 159 17.44 -8.51 16.26
CA ILE A 159 16.81 -8.23 14.96
C ILE A 159 17.02 -6.75 14.58
N LEU A 160 16.94 -5.82 15.53
CA LEU A 160 17.18 -4.41 15.28
C LEU A 160 18.65 -4.17 14.83
N ASN A 161 19.59 -4.85 15.46
CA ASN A 161 20.99 -4.83 15.04
C ASN A 161 21.18 -5.44 13.64
N ASP A 162 20.50 -6.54 13.32
CA ASP A 162 20.54 -7.13 11.97
C ASP A 162 20.06 -6.13 10.90
N ILE A 163 19.03 -5.32 11.20
CA ILE A 163 18.58 -4.24 10.30
C ILE A 163 19.65 -3.16 10.13
N SER A 164 20.27 -2.69 11.24
CA SER A 164 21.28 -1.63 11.22
C SER A 164 22.54 -2.05 10.47
N GLU A 165 22.97 -3.31 10.64
CA GLU A 165 24.12 -3.91 9.96
C GLU A 165 23.82 -4.40 8.53
N ARG A 166 22.60 -4.15 8.02
CA ARG A 166 22.15 -4.63 6.71
C ARG A 166 22.17 -6.17 6.55
N ASN A 167 22.13 -6.91 7.65
CA ASN A 167 22.03 -8.37 7.69
C ASN A 167 20.58 -8.82 7.52
N ILE A 168 19.92 -8.30 6.51
CA ILE A 168 18.51 -8.51 6.19
C ILE A 168 18.34 -9.60 5.12
N LEU A 169 17.08 -10.07 4.94
CA LEU A 169 16.75 -11.03 3.89
C LEU A 169 17.12 -10.49 2.51
N LYS A 170 17.69 -11.36 1.68
CA LYS A 170 18.05 -11.10 0.29
C LYS A 170 17.01 -11.68 -0.65
N LEU A 171 16.76 -11.01 -1.76
CA LEU A 171 15.89 -11.51 -2.81
C LEU A 171 16.60 -12.64 -3.57
N VAL A 172 15.97 -13.81 -3.62
CA VAL A 172 16.35 -14.94 -4.44
C VAL A 172 15.67 -14.83 -5.81
N GLY A 173 14.36 -14.58 -5.82
CA GLY A 173 13.61 -14.42 -7.04
C GLY A 173 12.27 -13.69 -6.82
N GLU A 174 11.73 -13.12 -7.90
CA GLU A 174 10.45 -12.42 -7.93
C GLU A 174 9.60 -12.98 -9.05
N ILE A 175 8.36 -13.33 -8.74
CA ILE A 175 7.38 -13.85 -9.70
C ILE A 175 6.21 -12.87 -9.76
N ILE A 176 5.89 -12.41 -10.97
CA ILE A 176 4.75 -11.51 -11.23
C ILE A 176 3.68 -12.31 -11.93
N SER A 177 2.47 -12.29 -11.40
CA SER A 177 1.34 -13.09 -11.90
C SER A 177 0.02 -12.34 -11.81
N ASP A 178 -0.97 -12.77 -12.59
CA ASP A 178 -2.34 -12.22 -12.56
C ASP A 178 -3.14 -12.74 -11.34
N LYS A 179 -2.65 -13.81 -10.70
CA LYS A 179 -3.29 -14.45 -9.54
C LYS A 179 -2.28 -14.66 -8.44
N GLU A 180 -2.77 -14.67 -7.22
CA GLU A 180 -1.94 -15.05 -6.08
C GLU A 180 -1.48 -16.50 -6.22
N LEU A 181 -0.18 -16.72 -6.12
CA LEU A 181 0.42 -18.05 -6.19
C LEU A 181 0.39 -18.70 -4.80
N ASP A 182 0.00 -19.96 -4.74
CA ASP A 182 0.05 -20.74 -3.50
C ASP A 182 1.44 -21.35 -3.33
N ILE A 183 2.41 -20.47 -3.03
CA ILE A 183 3.78 -20.87 -2.73
C ILE A 183 3.92 -21.00 -1.23
N VAL A 184 4.32 -22.18 -0.78
CA VAL A 184 4.58 -22.49 0.64
C VAL A 184 6.08 -22.55 0.85
N SER A 185 6.55 -21.96 1.94
CA SER A 185 7.96 -22.04 2.32
C SER A 185 8.31 -23.46 2.73
N PRO A 186 9.38 -24.06 2.18
CA PRO A 186 9.82 -25.41 2.57
C PRO A 186 10.42 -25.44 3.98
N ASN A 187 10.94 -24.33 4.47
CA ASN A 187 11.53 -24.23 5.80
C ASN A 187 11.53 -22.78 6.32
N LYS A 188 11.83 -22.59 7.60
CA LYS A 188 11.83 -21.27 8.28
C LYS A 188 12.89 -20.28 7.78
N ASN A 189 13.88 -20.70 7.02
CA ASN A 189 14.95 -19.83 6.52
C ASN A 189 14.58 -19.18 5.18
N ILE A 190 13.53 -19.68 4.53
CA ILE A 190 13.02 -19.15 3.27
C ILE A 190 11.71 -18.42 3.57
N VAL A 191 11.63 -17.16 3.22
CA VAL A 191 10.46 -16.32 3.48
C VAL A 191 9.77 -16.00 2.16
N ILE A 192 8.48 -16.27 2.08
CA ILE A 192 7.64 -15.94 0.93
C ILE A 192 6.86 -14.67 1.27
N ILE A 193 7.14 -13.60 0.53
CA ILE A 193 6.45 -12.32 0.69
C ILE A 193 5.52 -12.13 -0.51
N LYS A 194 4.23 -12.07 -0.25
CA LYS A 194 3.19 -11.84 -1.25
C LYS A 194 2.68 -10.41 -1.13
N THR A 195 2.73 -9.66 -2.23
CA THR A 195 2.22 -8.30 -2.31
C THR A 195 1.27 -8.17 -3.49
N LYS A 196 0.42 -7.15 -3.47
CA LYS A 196 -0.61 -6.94 -4.47
C LYS A 196 -0.68 -5.47 -4.84
N ILE A 197 -0.49 -5.16 -6.11
CA ILE A 197 -0.68 -3.82 -6.63
C ILE A 197 -1.99 -3.79 -7.42
N LYS A 198 -2.91 -2.93 -7.01
CA LYS A 198 -4.09 -2.60 -7.81
C LYS A 198 -3.77 -1.37 -8.65
N TYR A 199 -3.93 -1.47 -9.96
CA TYR A 199 -3.69 -0.35 -10.85
C TYR A 199 -4.77 0.73 -10.69
N HIS A 200 -6.02 0.32 -10.71
CA HIS A 200 -7.18 1.16 -10.41
C HIS A 200 -8.10 0.49 -9.40
N ASN A 201 -9.06 1.23 -8.88
CA ASN A 201 -10.05 0.72 -7.94
C ASN A 201 -11.20 0.00 -8.66
N LYS A 202 -12.30 -0.23 -7.92
CA LYS A 202 -13.48 -0.99 -8.37
C LYS A 202 -14.19 -0.36 -9.56
N GLU A 203 -14.22 0.97 -9.65
CA GLU A 203 -14.89 1.72 -10.71
C GLU A 203 -13.85 2.43 -11.58
N LEU A 204 -14.18 2.61 -12.86
CA LEU A 204 -13.41 3.45 -13.77
C LEU A 204 -13.88 4.90 -13.67
N PRO A 205 -12.96 5.88 -13.89
CA PRO A 205 -13.34 7.29 -13.96
C PRO A 205 -14.38 7.54 -15.05
N LYS A 206 -15.43 8.32 -14.72
CA LYS A 206 -16.47 8.73 -15.66
C LYS A 206 -16.11 10.07 -16.30
N PHE A 207 -16.30 10.19 -17.60
CA PHE A 207 -15.93 11.38 -18.36
C PHE A 207 -17.15 12.11 -18.92
N VAL A 208 -17.08 13.45 -18.92
CA VAL A 208 -18.01 14.33 -19.64
C VAL A 208 -17.35 14.81 -20.95
N ASN A 209 -18.16 15.28 -21.91
CA ASN A 209 -17.71 15.79 -23.21
C ASN A 209 -16.97 14.74 -24.09
N ASP A 210 -17.18 13.46 -23.83
CA ASP A 210 -16.49 12.36 -24.49
C ASP A 210 -17.05 12.00 -25.89
N LYS A 211 -17.95 12.81 -26.44
CA LYS A 211 -18.67 12.52 -27.70
C LYS A 211 -17.79 12.39 -28.95
N LYS A 212 -16.52 12.77 -28.88
CA LYS A 212 -15.60 12.77 -30.04
C LYS A 212 -14.39 11.86 -29.93
N VAL A 213 -14.14 11.25 -28.77
CA VAL A 213 -12.95 10.42 -28.55
C VAL A 213 -13.40 9.07 -27.99
N LYS A 214 -13.60 8.07 -28.86
CA LYS A 214 -13.56 6.68 -28.43
C LYS A 214 -12.12 6.34 -28.05
N THR A 215 -11.74 6.63 -26.82
CA THR A 215 -10.52 6.07 -26.28
C THR A 215 -10.89 4.65 -25.85
N LEU A 216 -10.49 3.71 -26.61
CA LEU A 216 -10.18 2.39 -26.13
C LEU A 216 -9.01 2.62 -25.16
N LEU A 217 -9.28 2.83 -23.88
CA LEU A 217 -8.32 2.50 -22.85
C LEU A 217 -8.01 1.04 -23.13
N ASN A 218 -6.80 0.79 -23.56
CA ASN A 218 -6.41 -0.54 -24.00
C ASN A 218 -6.41 -1.38 -22.72
N GLU A 219 -7.46 -2.15 -22.49
CA GLU A 219 -7.60 -3.05 -21.33
C GLU A 219 -6.38 -3.96 -21.19
N ASN A 220 -5.61 -4.12 -22.28
CA ASN A 220 -4.38 -4.88 -22.35
C ASN A 220 -3.13 -4.14 -21.80
N VAL A 221 -3.17 -2.82 -21.60
CA VAL A 221 -2.01 -2.06 -21.10
C VAL A 221 -2.03 -1.99 -19.55
N LEU A 222 -3.20 -2.07 -18.96
CA LEU A 222 -3.38 -1.93 -17.53
C LEU A 222 -3.90 -3.24 -16.94
N ARG A 223 -3.00 -4.10 -16.52
CA ARG A 223 -3.40 -5.24 -15.68
C ARG A 223 -4.10 -4.69 -14.44
N PRO A 224 -5.37 -5.04 -14.18
CA PRO A 224 -6.13 -4.44 -13.09
C PRO A 224 -5.50 -4.75 -11.72
N VAL A 225 -4.77 -5.86 -11.65
CA VAL A 225 -4.08 -6.31 -10.43
C VAL A 225 -2.84 -7.09 -10.83
N GLU A 226 -1.70 -6.73 -10.23
CA GLU A 226 -0.50 -7.56 -10.21
C GLU A 226 -0.30 -8.19 -8.84
N HIS A 227 -0.06 -9.49 -8.81
CA HIS A 227 0.42 -10.21 -7.65
C HIS A 227 1.92 -10.42 -7.78
N ILE A 228 2.66 -9.94 -6.80
CA ILE A 228 4.12 -10.06 -6.77
C ILE A 228 4.50 -10.98 -5.61
N THR A 229 5.10 -12.10 -5.93
CA THR A 229 5.60 -13.05 -4.93
C THR A 229 7.12 -12.98 -4.92
N LYS A 230 7.71 -12.61 -3.78
CA LYS A 230 9.15 -12.57 -3.58
C LYS A 230 9.58 -13.75 -2.72
N ILE A 231 10.55 -14.51 -3.21
CA ILE A 231 11.25 -15.56 -2.46
C ILE A 231 12.49 -14.92 -1.87
N MET A 232 12.55 -14.89 -0.55
CA MET A 232 13.58 -14.20 0.21
C MET A 232 14.31 -15.18 1.11
N CYS A 233 15.63 -15.03 1.27
CA CYS A 233 16.45 -15.84 2.16
C CYS A 233 17.59 -14.98 2.74
N LYS A 234 18.21 -15.44 3.84
CA LYS A 234 19.36 -14.76 4.42
C LYS A 234 20.58 -14.79 3.46
N TYR A 235 20.71 -15.86 2.67
CA TYR A 235 21.78 -16.07 1.72
C TYR A 235 21.23 -16.33 0.32
N THR A 236 21.75 -15.65 -0.70
CA THR A 236 21.30 -15.76 -2.10
C THR A 236 21.74 -17.06 -2.78
N ASP A 237 22.75 -17.73 -2.26
CA ASP A 237 23.29 -19.01 -2.73
C ASP A 237 22.59 -20.23 -2.09
N ASN A 238 21.46 -20.02 -1.45
CA ASN A 238 20.66 -21.08 -0.87
C ASN A 238 20.04 -21.95 -1.99
N GLU A 239 20.56 -23.16 -2.16
CA GLU A 239 20.16 -24.09 -3.22
C GLU A 239 18.65 -24.42 -3.18
N GLU A 240 18.09 -24.59 -1.98
CA GLU A 240 16.66 -24.91 -1.79
C GLU A 240 15.76 -23.74 -2.20
N ALA A 241 16.17 -22.49 -1.88
CA ALA A 241 15.46 -21.29 -2.29
C ALA A 241 15.52 -21.06 -3.80
N ASN A 242 16.68 -21.32 -4.41
CA ASN A 242 16.86 -21.24 -5.86
C ASN A 242 16.03 -22.32 -6.58
N ALA A 243 16.05 -23.56 -6.11
CA ALA A 243 15.24 -24.65 -6.66
C ALA A 243 13.73 -24.36 -6.55
N LEU A 244 13.30 -23.78 -5.42
CA LEU A 244 11.92 -23.34 -5.28
C LEU A 244 11.55 -22.29 -6.31
N PHE A 245 12.39 -21.28 -6.52
CA PHE A 245 12.13 -20.24 -7.53
C PHE A 245 12.06 -20.83 -8.93
N GLU A 246 13.02 -21.66 -9.32
CA GLU A 246 13.08 -22.28 -10.64
C GLU A 246 11.87 -23.18 -10.93
N SER A 247 11.27 -23.78 -9.90
CA SER A 247 10.08 -24.63 -10.06
C SER A 247 8.82 -23.87 -10.52
N TYR A 248 8.84 -22.54 -10.48
CA TYR A 248 7.74 -21.66 -10.88
C TYR A 248 8.03 -20.84 -12.16
N LEU A 249 9.19 -21.00 -12.78
CA LEU A 249 9.53 -20.42 -14.08
C LEU A 249 9.10 -21.35 -15.21
#